data_9aac61ec271dc5510448c83a597ac85a
#
_entry.id   9aac61ec271dc5510448c83a597ac85a
#
_cell.length_a   1.000
_cell.length_b   1.000
_cell.length_c   1.000
_cell.angle_alpha   90.00
_cell.angle_beta   90.00
_cell.angle_gamma   90.00
#
_symmetry.space_group_name_H-M   'P 1'
#
loop_
_entity.id
_entity.type
_entity.pdbx_description
1 polymer ?
#
loop_
_entity_poly.entity_id
_entity_poly.type
_entity_poly.pdbx_seq_one_letter_code
_entity_poly.pdbx_strand_id
1 'polypeptide(L)' 'MGDTELSVFQQAQLRWLKRQVDNLQEEQWRNDARPRVKQELFAAREELDTYVKSLRDAGVKI' A
#
# COMPACT_ATOMS: atom_id res chain seq x y z
N MET A 1 -9.35 -26.81 -1.91
CA MET A 1 -8.63 -25.88 -2.75
C MET A 1 -8.76 -24.48 -2.20
N GLY A 2 -7.80 -24.06 -1.45
CA GLY A 2 -7.89 -22.77 -0.81
C GLY A 2 -7.04 -21.69 -1.42
N ASP A 3 -6.60 -21.86 -2.65
CA ASP A 3 -5.71 -20.90 -3.26
C ASP A 3 -6.50 -19.86 -4.02
N THR A 4 -6.89 -18.82 -3.32
CA THR A 4 -7.50 -17.67 -3.96
C THR A 4 -6.40 -16.77 -4.45
N GLU A 5 -6.23 -16.69 -5.74
CA GLU A 5 -5.26 -15.78 -6.32
C GLU A 5 -5.83 -14.37 -6.35
N LEU A 6 -4.93 -13.40 -6.34
CA LEU A 6 -5.33 -12.01 -6.48
C LEU A 6 -6.02 -11.78 -7.82
N SER A 7 -7.19 -11.18 -7.77
CA SER A 7 -7.87 -10.77 -8.99
C SER A 7 -7.12 -9.60 -9.63
N VAL A 8 -7.45 -9.30 -10.89
CA VAL A 8 -6.81 -8.18 -11.59
C VAL A 8 -7.06 -6.88 -10.84
N PHE A 9 -8.27 -6.70 -10.31
CA PHE A 9 -8.60 -5.51 -9.51
C PHE A 9 -7.77 -5.43 -8.25
N GLN A 10 -7.63 -6.54 -7.56
CA GLN A 10 -6.86 -6.58 -6.32
C GLN A 10 -5.38 -6.30 -6.58
N GLN A 11 -4.84 -6.87 -7.65
CA GLN A 11 -3.46 -6.62 -8.04
C GLN A 11 -3.23 -5.15 -8.39
N ALA A 12 -4.15 -4.58 -9.14
CA ALA A 12 -4.04 -3.17 -9.53
C ALA A 12 -4.10 -2.26 -8.31
N GLN A 13 -5.01 -2.55 -7.39
CA GLN A 13 -5.17 -1.76 -6.16
C GLN A 13 -3.92 -1.86 -5.30
N LEU A 14 -3.41 -3.06 -5.13
CA LEU A 14 -2.21 -3.29 -4.32
C LEU A 14 -1.01 -2.56 -4.93
N ARG A 15 -0.85 -2.64 -6.24
CA ARG A 15 0.23 -1.95 -6.96
C ARG A 15 0.11 -0.44 -6.80
N TRP A 16 -1.10 0.07 -6.90
CA TRP A 16 -1.36 1.51 -6.76
C TRP A 16 -0.98 2.00 -5.36
N LEU A 17 -1.38 1.26 -4.33
CA LEU A 17 -1.05 1.61 -2.95
C LEU A 17 0.45 1.58 -2.71
N LYS A 18 1.13 0.57 -3.23
CA LYS A 18 2.58 0.48 -3.12
C LYS A 18 3.27 1.65 -3.81
N ARG A 19 2.76 2.02 -4.97
CA ARG A 19 3.31 3.15 -5.72
C ARG A 19 3.13 4.46 -4.96
N GLN A 20 2.00 4.65 -4.32
CA GLN A 20 1.76 5.83 -3.50
C GLN A 20 2.78 5.94 -2.37
N VAL A 21 3.03 4.83 -1.70
CA VAL A 21 4.03 4.79 -0.63
C VAL A 21 5.41 5.13 -1.17
N ASP A 22 5.79 4.53 -2.28
CA ASP A 22 7.09 4.77 -2.89
C ASP A 22 7.27 6.24 -3.30
N ASN A 23 6.24 6.82 -3.91
CA ASN A 23 6.28 8.21 -4.35
C ASN A 23 6.44 9.16 -3.17
N LEU A 24 5.69 8.92 -2.10
CA LEU A 24 5.77 9.75 -0.91
C LEU A 24 7.12 9.59 -0.21
N GLN A 25 7.66 8.40 -0.22
CA GLN A 25 8.98 8.13 0.34
C GLN A 25 10.06 8.88 -0.42
N GLU A 26 10.02 8.86 -1.74
CA GLU A 26 10.95 9.60 -2.58
C GLU A 26 10.83 11.10 -2.34
N GLU A 27 9.61 11.59 -2.24
CA GLU A 27 9.37 13.01 -1.99
C GLU A 27 9.93 13.43 -0.65
N GLN A 28 9.80 12.58 0.36
CA GLN A 28 10.36 12.83 1.68
C GLN A 28 11.89 12.97 1.63
N TRP A 29 12.54 12.16 0.82
CA TRP A 29 14.00 12.21 0.69
C TRP A 29 14.47 13.42 -0.11
N ARG A 30 13.70 13.85 -1.10
CA ARG A 30 14.06 14.96 -1.98
C ARG A 30 13.87 16.33 -1.35
N ASN A 31 12.81 16.47 -0.58
CA ASN A 31 12.31 17.79 -0.16
C ASN A 31 12.36 18.02 1.33
N ASP A 32 13.43 17.63 2.00
CA ASP A 32 13.56 17.93 3.42
C ASP A 32 12.24 17.78 4.22
N ALA A 33 11.74 16.60 4.25
CA ALA A 33 10.70 16.16 5.18
C ALA A 33 9.67 17.22 5.57
N ARG A 34 8.83 17.61 4.65
CA ARG A 34 7.65 18.41 5.01
C ARG A 34 6.81 17.60 6.00
N PRO A 35 6.36 18.18 7.11
CA PRO A 35 5.54 17.47 8.08
C PRO A 35 4.32 16.79 7.42
N ARG A 36 3.77 17.42 6.40
CA ARG A 36 2.63 16.92 5.67
C ARG A 36 2.93 15.64 4.92
N VAL A 37 4.13 15.56 4.32
CA VAL A 37 4.56 14.37 3.58
C VAL A 37 4.70 13.19 4.53
N LYS A 38 5.23 13.42 5.72
CA LYS A 38 5.34 12.38 6.74
C LYS A 38 3.99 11.79 7.11
N GLN A 39 3.00 12.67 7.32
CA GLN A 39 1.65 12.23 7.67
C GLN A 39 1.01 11.47 6.53
N GLU A 40 1.17 11.95 5.32
CA GLU A 40 0.64 11.28 4.13
C GLU A 40 1.29 9.92 3.92
N LEU A 41 2.60 9.84 4.12
CA LEU A 41 3.33 8.58 4.01
C LEU A 41 2.84 7.59 5.04
N PHE A 42 2.66 8.03 6.28
CA PHE A 42 2.16 7.17 7.36
C PHE A 42 0.76 6.65 7.02
N ALA A 43 -0.12 7.53 6.56
CA ALA A 43 -1.48 7.17 6.18
C ALA A 43 -1.49 6.18 5.01
N ALA A 44 -0.64 6.41 4.02
CA ALA A 44 -0.53 5.53 2.86
C ALA A 44 -0.04 4.14 3.27
N ARG A 45 0.93 4.08 4.17
CA ARG A 45 1.43 2.80 4.68
C ARG A 45 0.39 2.05 5.48
N GLU A 46 -0.38 2.75 6.30
CA GLU A 46 -1.47 2.16 7.04
C GLU A 46 -2.55 1.61 6.11
N GLU A 47 -2.88 2.36 5.10
CA GLU A 47 -3.86 1.95 4.11
C GLU A 47 -3.41 0.68 3.39
N LEU A 48 -2.15 0.64 2.99
CA LEU A 48 -1.57 -0.54 2.36
C LEU A 48 -1.61 -1.73 3.30
N ASP A 49 -1.20 -1.54 4.54
CA ASP A 49 -1.18 -2.60 5.52
C ASP A 49 -2.58 -3.14 5.80
N THR A 50 -3.55 -2.26 5.95
CA THR A 50 -4.94 -2.64 6.17
C THR A 50 -5.48 -3.44 4.98
N TYR A 51 -5.15 -3.02 3.78
CA TYR A 51 -5.58 -3.72 2.58
C TYR A 51 -4.98 -5.12 2.50
N VAL A 52 -3.68 -5.24 2.77
CA VAL A 52 -2.99 -6.53 2.78
C VAL A 52 -3.58 -7.46 3.83
N LYS A 53 -3.86 -6.94 5.02
CA LYS A 53 -4.50 -7.72 6.07
C LYS A 53 -5.88 -8.19 5.65
N SER A 54 -6.63 -7.33 5.03
CA SER A 54 -7.97 -7.66 4.53
C SER A 54 -7.91 -8.80 3.51
N LEU A 55 -6.94 -8.75 2.62
CA LEU A 55 -6.75 -9.81 1.63
C LEU A 55 -6.36 -11.13 2.29
N ARG A 56 -5.48 -11.08 3.27
CA ARG A 56 -5.08 -12.27 4.02
C ARG A 56 -6.26 -12.89 4.77
N ASP A 57 -7.07 -12.07 5.40
CA ASP A 57 -8.25 -12.52 6.12
C ASP A 57 -9.26 -13.17 5.18
N ALA A 58 -9.31 -12.71 3.95
CA ALA A 58 -10.16 -13.29 2.92
C ALA A 58 -9.58 -14.57 2.32
N GLY A 59 -8.39 -14.98 2.77
CA GLY A 59 -7.76 -16.20 2.28
C GLY A 59 -6.97 -16.00 0.99
N VAL A 60 -6.72 -14.77 0.62
CA VAL A 60 -5.95 -14.48 -0.59
C VAL A 60 -4.47 -14.69 -0.32
N LYS A 61 -3.83 -15.37 -1.24
CA LYS A 61 -2.40 -15.65 -1.14
C LYS A 61 -1.61 -14.46 -1.67
N ILE A 62 -0.91 -13.81 -0.79
CA ILE A 62 -0.09 -12.66 -1.15
C ILE A 62 1.38 -13.00 -1.01
#